data_fa2baaa7a1540718398da7515800c892
#
_entry.id   fa2baaa7a1540718398da7515800c892
#
_cell.length_a   1.000
_cell.length_b   1.000
_cell.length_c   1.000
_cell.angle_alpha   90.00
_cell.angle_beta   90.00
_cell.angle_gamma   90.00
#
_symmetry.space_group_name_H-M   'P 1'
#
loop_
_entity.id
_entity.type
_entity.pdbx_description
1 polymer ?
#
loop_
_entity_poly.entity_id
_entity_poly.type
_entity_poly.pdbx_seq_one_letter_code
_entity_poly.pdbx_strand_id
1 'polypeptide(L)'
;MAIKKAHRLGVLIIMIVMVIGTIGSFAALILAQGDTTRLANAYQKALASYKKEQESYTKVVDAQNDELSSKYYGTFTQYQDKVGTFPIDSVDSLTTEDLLVGDGEEITGTTKFSAYYLGWDANGNKFSGGNTIDAEKQKLTTPLAVSAGLDNASLIDGWKEGIKGMRIGGVRLLTIPSGKAYGPNGSTDSSTGQTTIAPNMPLKFIVMAIP
;
A
#
# COMPACT_ATOMS: atom_id res chain seq x y z
N MET A 1 -10.11 7.69 17.67
CA MET A 1 -9.35 8.94 17.46
C MET A 1 -8.32 8.84 16.32
N ALA A 2 -7.72 7.67 16.05
CA ALA A 2 -6.73 7.41 14.99
C ALA A 2 -7.28 7.57 13.56
N ILE A 3 -8.53 7.15 13.30
CA ILE A 3 -9.16 7.19 11.96
C ILE A 3 -9.30 8.63 11.42
N LYS A 4 -9.54 9.62 12.29
CA LYS A 4 -9.57 11.04 11.88
C LYS A 4 -8.20 11.59 11.46
N LYS A 5 -7.09 11.01 11.95
CA LYS A 5 -5.73 11.43 11.57
C LYS A 5 -5.34 10.90 10.18
N ALA A 6 -5.64 9.63 9.87
CA ALA A 6 -5.33 9.03 8.56
C ALA A 6 -6.11 9.71 7.41
N HIS A 7 -7.38 10.07 7.64
CA HIS A 7 -8.18 10.77 6.63
C HIS A 7 -7.67 12.20 6.38
N ARG A 8 -7.20 12.90 7.44
CA ARG A 8 -6.54 14.20 7.31
C ARG A 8 -5.22 14.09 6.55
N LEU A 9 -4.52 12.97 6.68
CA LEU A 9 -3.25 12.70 6.01
C LEU A 9 -3.43 12.57 4.48
N GLY A 10 -4.40 11.78 4.02
CA GLY A 10 -4.69 11.63 2.59
C GLY A 10 -5.14 12.92 1.91
N VAL A 11 -5.96 13.73 2.61
CA VAL A 11 -6.39 15.05 2.13
C VAL A 11 -5.21 16.02 2.06
N LEU A 12 -4.26 15.94 2.99
CA LEU A 12 -3.08 16.81 3.02
C LEU A 12 -2.13 16.52 1.83
N ILE A 13 -1.95 15.24 1.46
CA ILE A 13 -1.15 14.86 0.27
C ILE A 13 -1.76 15.44 -1.00
N ILE A 14 -3.07 15.37 -1.17
CA ILE A 14 -3.77 15.93 -2.35
C ILE A 14 -3.64 17.44 -2.40
N MET A 15 -3.76 18.13 -1.25
CA MET A 15 -3.58 19.59 -1.18
C MET A 15 -2.14 20.00 -1.51
N ILE A 16 -1.15 19.24 -1.07
CA ILE A 16 0.27 19.53 -1.33
C ILE A 16 0.59 19.41 -2.82
N VAL A 17 0.07 18.38 -3.52
CA VAL A 17 0.24 18.24 -4.97
C VAL A 17 -0.43 19.39 -5.74
N MET A 18 -1.59 19.86 -5.30
CA MET A 18 -2.26 21.03 -5.90
C MET A 18 -1.48 22.32 -5.70
N VAL A 19 -0.86 22.53 -4.54
CA VAL A 19 -0.05 23.72 -4.24
C VAL A 19 1.19 23.80 -5.13
N ILE A 20 1.85 22.67 -5.47
CA ILE A 20 2.98 22.66 -6.40
C ILE A 20 2.54 23.12 -7.80
N GLY A 21 1.42 22.60 -8.29
CA GLY A 21 0.87 22.97 -9.61
C GLY A 21 0.52 24.46 -9.69
N THR A 22 -0.02 25.03 -8.63
CA THR A 22 -0.38 26.45 -8.56
C THR A 22 0.84 27.35 -8.42
N ILE A 23 1.84 27.01 -7.61
CA ILE A 23 3.08 27.78 -7.46
C ILE A 23 3.85 27.83 -8.77
N GLY A 24 3.98 26.68 -9.50
CA GLY A 24 4.63 26.62 -10.80
C GLY A 24 3.93 27.45 -11.86
N SER A 25 2.60 27.43 -11.90
CA SER A 25 1.80 28.23 -12.83
C SER A 25 1.85 29.73 -12.54
N PHE A 26 1.84 30.12 -11.26
CA PHE A 26 2.01 31.52 -10.83
C PHE A 26 3.40 32.06 -11.16
N ALA A 27 4.46 31.28 -10.95
CA ALA A 27 5.82 31.66 -11.28
C ALA A 27 5.98 31.95 -12.78
N ALA A 28 5.40 31.10 -13.66
CA ALA A 28 5.41 31.32 -15.11
C ALA A 28 4.66 32.61 -15.51
N LEU A 29 3.55 32.92 -14.86
CA LEU A 29 2.72 34.12 -15.18
C LEU A 29 3.40 35.43 -14.80
N ILE A 30 4.17 35.44 -13.71
CA ILE A 30 4.79 36.65 -13.17
C ILE A 30 6.19 36.88 -13.78
N LEU A 31 6.89 35.84 -14.25
CA LEU A 31 8.11 35.99 -15.06
C LEU A 31 7.85 36.79 -16.35
N ALA A 32 6.59 36.85 -16.80
CA ALA A 32 6.16 37.68 -17.92
C ALA A 32 6.03 39.17 -17.60
N GLN A 33 6.12 39.62 -16.32
CA GLN A 33 5.84 40.99 -15.90
C GLN A 33 7.06 41.81 -15.44
N GLY A 34 8.28 41.35 -15.66
CA GLY A 34 9.47 42.22 -15.63
C GLY A 34 10.19 42.46 -14.30
N ASP A 35 9.69 41.98 -13.13
CA ASP A 35 10.40 42.10 -11.84
C ASP A 35 11.00 40.76 -11.40
N THR A 36 12.00 40.33 -12.16
CA THR A 36 12.57 38.96 -12.07
C THR A 36 13.24 38.64 -10.75
N THR A 37 13.85 39.63 -10.07
CA THR A 37 14.64 39.37 -8.86
C THR A 37 13.77 39.19 -7.61
N ARG A 38 12.78 40.02 -7.41
CA ARG A 38 11.82 39.89 -6.30
C ARG A 38 11.05 38.60 -6.38
N LEU A 39 10.69 38.20 -7.58
CA LEU A 39 9.96 37.02 -7.85
C LEU A 39 10.77 35.76 -7.65
N ALA A 40 12.03 35.72 -8.17
CA ALA A 40 12.94 34.63 -7.94
C ALA A 40 13.14 34.39 -6.42
N ASN A 41 13.28 35.46 -5.64
CA ASN A 41 13.41 35.37 -4.18
C ASN A 41 12.13 34.87 -3.52
N ALA A 42 10.96 35.31 -3.94
CA ALA A 42 9.67 34.83 -3.41
C ALA A 42 9.45 33.34 -3.75
N TYR A 43 9.80 32.92 -4.96
CA TYR A 43 9.75 31.53 -5.38
C TYR A 43 10.69 30.63 -4.56
N GLN A 44 11.94 31.04 -4.37
CA GLN A 44 12.90 30.30 -3.54
C GLN A 44 12.44 30.18 -2.08
N LYS A 45 11.86 31.24 -1.53
CA LYS A 45 11.28 31.21 -0.18
C LYS A 45 10.09 30.25 -0.10
N ALA A 46 9.21 30.24 -1.10
CA ALA A 46 8.08 29.32 -1.17
C ALA A 46 8.54 27.85 -1.31
N LEU A 47 9.56 27.59 -2.15
CA LEU A 47 10.17 26.27 -2.27
C LEU A 47 10.81 25.79 -0.96
N ALA A 48 11.51 26.68 -0.25
CA ALA A 48 12.13 26.34 1.02
C ALA A 48 11.09 26.01 2.10
N SER A 49 10.00 26.79 2.18
CA SER A 49 8.90 26.50 3.10
C SER A 49 8.21 25.19 2.76
N TYR A 50 7.97 24.93 1.47
CA TYR A 50 7.41 23.67 0.98
C TYR A 50 8.28 22.46 1.34
N LYS A 51 9.61 22.53 1.09
CA LYS A 51 10.55 21.47 1.46
C LYS A 51 10.52 21.19 2.97
N LYS A 52 10.52 22.24 3.78
CA LYS A 52 10.45 22.09 5.23
C LYS A 52 9.15 21.44 5.70
N GLU A 53 8.03 21.77 5.06
CA GLU A 53 6.74 21.15 5.35
C GLU A 53 6.72 19.68 4.93
N GLN A 54 7.26 19.33 3.76
CA GLN A 54 7.45 17.96 3.29
C GLN A 54 8.31 17.14 4.26
N GLU A 55 9.45 17.68 4.69
CA GLU A 55 10.34 17.01 5.65
C GLU A 55 9.64 16.78 6.99
N SER A 56 8.89 17.74 7.48
CA SER A 56 8.13 17.60 8.73
C SER A 56 7.05 16.51 8.60
N TYR A 57 6.36 16.48 7.46
CA TYR A 57 5.36 15.49 7.14
C TYR A 57 5.97 14.07 7.06
N THR A 58 7.07 13.94 6.31
CA THR A 58 7.78 12.66 6.19
C THR A 58 8.18 12.12 7.56
N LYS A 59 8.74 12.95 8.43
CA LYS A 59 9.09 12.55 9.80
C LYS A 59 7.89 12.03 10.61
N VAL A 60 6.72 12.63 10.46
CA VAL A 60 5.50 12.18 11.15
C VAL A 60 5.03 10.83 10.61
N VAL A 61 5.07 10.65 9.28
CA VAL A 61 4.70 9.37 8.64
C VAL A 61 5.68 8.28 9.02
N ASP A 62 6.99 8.55 9.00
CA ASP A 62 8.01 7.59 9.38
C ASP A 62 7.86 7.17 10.85
N ALA A 63 7.63 8.12 11.76
CA ALA A 63 7.40 7.81 13.16
C ALA A 63 6.14 6.94 13.38
N GLN A 64 5.06 7.19 12.63
CA GLN A 64 3.86 6.37 12.67
C GLN A 64 4.11 4.96 12.11
N ASN A 65 4.84 4.86 11.01
CA ASN A 65 5.21 3.57 10.43
C ASN A 65 6.12 2.77 11.38
N ASP A 66 7.04 3.42 12.07
CA ASP A 66 7.93 2.77 13.05
C ASP A 66 7.14 2.28 14.28
N GLU A 67 6.16 3.06 14.77
CA GLU A 67 5.26 2.63 15.84
C GLU A 67 4.43 1.40 15.43
N LEU A 68 3.81 1.46 14.24
CA LEU A 68 3.00 0.36 13.70
C LEU A 68 3.88 -0.88 13.45
N SER A 69 5.07 -0.69 12.90
CA SER A 69 6.02 -1.77 12.68
C SER A 69 6.42 -2.43 14.00
N SER A 70 6.79 -1.67 15.01
CA SER A 70 7.13 -2.21 16.34
C SER A 70 5.99 -3.04 16.94
N LYS A 71 4.75 -2.63 16.71
CA LYS A 71 3.56 -3.32 17.22
C LYS A 71 3.27 -4.64 16.49
N TYR A 72 3.45 -4.66 15.17
CA TYR A 72 2.92 -5.75 14.33
C TYR A 72 4.00 -6.63 13.70
N TYR A 73 5.27 -6.21 13.69
CA TYR A 73 6.35 -6.91 13.01
C TYR A 73 6.47 -8.38 13.45
N GLY A 74 6.58 -8.64 14.75
CA GLY A 74 6.73 -10.00 15.27
C GLY A 74 5.52 -10.89 14.94
N THR A 75 4.30 -10.35 15.11
CA THR A 75 3.07 -11.08 14.83
C THR A 75 2.94 -11.40 13.32
N PHE A 76 3.34 -10.49 12.46
CA PHE A 76 3.21 -10.70 11.01
C PHE A 76 4.30 -11.60 10.45
N THR A 77 5.55 -11.37 10.83
CA THR A 77 6.71 -12.03 10.21
C THR A 77 6.89 -13.49 10.63
N GLN A 78 6.25 -13.94 11.72
CA GLN A 78 6.30 -15.34 12.14
C GLN A 78 5.73 -16.33 11.09
N TYR A 79 4.98 -15.85 10.12
CA TYR A 79 4.39 -16.66 9.06
C TYR A 79 5.18 -16.63 7.75
N GLN A 80 6.37 -16.03 7.71
CA GLN A 80 7.18 -15.93 6.48
C GLN A 80 7.69 -17.28 5.98
N ASP A 81 7.80 -18.27 6.83
CA ASP A 81 8.17 -19.66 6.51
C ASP A 81 7.14 -20.37 5.62
N LYS A 82 5.91 -19.85 5.54
CA LYS A 82 4.87 -20.35 4.62
C LYS A 82 5.13 -20.00 3.14
N VAL A 83 6.08 -19.09 2.87
CA VAL A 83 6.49 -18.77 1.49
C VAL A 83 7.22 -19.96 0.89
N GLY A 84 6.74 -20.45 -0.23
CA GLY A 84 7.34 -21.60 -0.91
C GLY A 84 6.63 -21.90 -2.22
N THR A 85 7.17 -22.87 -2.95
CA THR A 85 6.60 -23.32 -4.21
C THR A 85 5.30 -24.08 -4.00
N PHE A 86 4.40 -24.01 -4.98
CA PHE A 86 3.17 -24.80 -5.01
C PHE A 86 2.78 -25.13 -6.46
N PRO A 87 2.09 -26.24 -6.73
CA PRO A 87 1.70 -26.58 -8.09
C PRO A 87 0.68 -25.59 -8.64
N ILE A 88 0.90 -25.08 -9.85
CA ILE A 88 0.00 -24.13 -10.52
C ILE A 88 -1.39 -24.75 -10.67
N ASP A 89 -1.44 -26.00 -11.14
CA ASP A 89 -2.69 -26.75 -11.41
C ASP A 89 -3.44 -27.17 -10.13
N SER A 90 -2.90 -26.87 -8.95
CA SER A 90 -3.58 -27.16 -7.68
C SER A 90 -4.47 -26.01 -7.18
N VAL A 91 -4.52 -24.89 -7.90
CA VAL A 91 -5.22 -23.69 -7.48
C VAL A 91 -6.40 -23.38 -8.41
N ASP A 92 -7.47 -24.18 -8.28
CA ASP A 92 -8.68 -24.04 -9.10
C ASP A 92 -9.67 -23.00 -8.54
N SER A 93 -9.61 -22.76 -7.24
CA SER A 93 -10.54 -21.85 -6.54
C SER A 93 -9.84 -21.02 -5.49
N LEU A 94 -10.49 -19.89 -5.11
CA LEU A 94 -10.05 -19.10 -3.99
C LEU A 94 -10.24 -19.89 -2.69
N THR A 95 -9.16 -20.02 -1.92
CA THR A 95 -9.22 -20.59 -0.58
C THR A 95 -8.58 -19.65 0.43
N THR A 96 -9.09 -19.71 1.67
CA THR A 96 -8.61 -18.88 2.78
C THR A 96 -8.34 -19.75 4.00
N GLU A 97 -7.28 -19.42 4.76
CA GLU A 97 -6.92 -20.05 6.02
C GLU A 97 -6.60 -18.97 7.05
N ASP A 98 -7.36 -18.91 8.15
CA ASP A 98 -7.03 -17.99 9.24
C ASP A 98 -5.83 -18.53 10.01
N LEU A 99 -4.69 -17.84 9.91
CA LEU A 99 -3.47 -18.13 10.65
C LEU A 99 -3.53 -17.56 12.06
N LEU A 100 -4.23 -16.46 12.21
CA LEU A 100 -4.57 -15.81 13.47
C LEU A 100 -5.94 -15.16 13.33
N VAL A 101 -6.86 -15.48 14.23
CA VAL A 101 -8.15 -14.80 14.30
C VAL A 101 -7.99 -13.51 15.10
N GLY A 102 -8.35 -12.37 14.50
CA GLY A 102 -8.33 -11.08 15.18
C GLY A 102 -9.47 -10.92 16.19
N ASP A 103 -9.32 -9.97 17.09
CA ASP A 103 -10.32 -9.62 18.10
C ASP A 103 -11.13 -8.35 17.77
N GLY A 104 -10.76 -7.65 16.68
CA GLY A 104 -11.44 -6.45 16.20
C GLY A 104 -12.75 -6.72 15.47
N GLU A 105 -13.31 -5.69 14.84
CA GLU A 105 -14.53 -5.81 14.03
C GLU A 105 -14.33 -6.72 12.81
N GLU A 106 -15.42 -7.33 12.35
CA GLU A 106 -15.42 -8.13 11.12
C GLU A 106 -15.33 -7.22 9.88
N ILE A 107 -14.48 -7.61 8.94
CA ILE A 107 -14.30 -6.87 7.69
C ILE A 107 -15.41 -7.23 6.71
N THR A 108 -16.20 -6.23 6.39
CA THR A 108 -17.25 -6.25 5.35
C THR A 108 -16.75 -5.54 4.08
N GLY A 109 -17.61 -5.45 3.06
CA GLY A 109 -17.29 -4.69 1.84
C GLY A 109 -17.02 -3.20 2.05
N THR A 110 -17.54 -2.62 3.14
CA THR A 110 -17.44 -1.19 3.45
C THR A 110 -16.49 -0.85 4.62
N THR A 111 -16.00 -1.85 5.34
CA THR A 111 -15.07 -1.65 6.46
C THR A 111 -13.77 -1.03 5.96
N LYS A 112 -13.31 0.01 6.66
CA LYS A 112 -12.04 0.70 6.39
C LYS A 112 -10.98 0.13 7.30
N PHE A 113 -9.86 -0.26 6.74
CA PHE A 113 -8.75 -0.85 7.46
C PHE A 113 -7.43 -0.60 6.73
N SER A 114 -6.33 -0.99 7.34
CA SER A 114 -5.03 -1.05 6.68
C SER A 114 -4.53 -2.49 6.69
N ALA A 115 -3.64 -2.84 5.75
CA ALA A 115 -3.12 -4.20 5.66
C ALA A 115 -1.61 -4.24 5.48
N TYR A 116 -0.95 -5.10 6.25
CA TYR A 116 0.35 -5.64 5.90
C TYR A 116 0.18 -6.91 5.10
N TYR A 117 1.06 -7.15 4.14
CA TYR A 117 0.95 -8.32 3.30
C TYR A 117 2.29 -8.81 2.78
N LEU A 118 2.33 -10.08 2.41
CA LEU A 118 3.43 -10.76 1.78
C LEU A 118 2.85 -11.69 0.70
N GLY A 119 3.11 -11.37 -0.58
CA GLY A 119 2.63 -12.12 -1.73
C GLY A 119 3.76 -12.84 -2.46
N TRP A 120 3.46 -14.02 -3.00
CA TRP A 120 4.39 -14.78 -3.83
C TRP A 120 3.65 -15.57 -4.90
N ASP A 121 4.39 -15.94 -5.96
CA ASP A 121 3.93 -16.76 -7.07
C ASP A 121 4.10 -18.28 -6.80
N ALA A 122 3.67 -19.11 -7.73
CA ALA A 122 3.77 -20.57 -7.62
C ALA A 122 5.22 -21.08 -7.57
N ASN A 123 6.20 -20.29 -8.01
CA ASN A 123 7.62 -20.63 -7.92
C ASN A 123 8.24 -20.21 -6.58
N GLY A 124 7.47 -19.62 -5.68
CA GLY A 124 7.95 -19.10 -4.40
C GLY A 124 8.59 -17.71 -4.50
N ASN A 125 8.52 -17.04 -5.65
CA ASN A 125 9.10 -15.72 -5.83
C ASN A 125 8.18 -14.65 -5.26
N LYS A 126 8.73 -13.79 -4.41
CA LYS A 126 8.08 -12.54 -3.98
C LYS A 126 8.17 -11.54 -5.13
N PHE A 127 7.05 -11.03 -5.57
CA PHE A 127 7.02 -10.08 -6.69
C PHE A 127 7.07 -8.62 -6.20
N SER A 128 7.51 -7.74 -7.09
CA SER A 128 7.58 -6.30 -6.82
C SER A 128 6.18 -5.75 -6.45
N GLY A 129 6.11 -4.96 -5.38
CA GLY A 129 4.84 -4.44 -4.85
C GLY A 129 3.98 -5.47 -4.09
N GLY A 130 4.43 -6.72 -3.99
CA GLY A 130 3.72 -7.79 -3.27
C GLY A 130 4.09 -7.93 -1.80
N ASN A 131 4.85 -6.99 -1.21
CA ASN A 131 5.43 -7.16 0.10
C ASN A 131 5.52 -5.86 0.89
N THR A 132 5.15 -5.90 2.16
CA THR A 132 5.27 -4.80 3.13
C THR A 132 6.36 -5.06 4.20
N ILE A 133 7.29 -5.97 3.96
CA ILE A 133 8.41 -6.27 4.86
C ILE A 133 9.69 -5.70 4.27
N ASP A 134 10.35 -4.82 4.99
CA ASP A 134 11.72 -4.40 4.74
C ASP A 134 12.66 -5.33 5.52
N ALA A 135 13.20 -6.32 4.81
CA ALA A 135 14.04 -7.34 5.42
C ALA A 135 15.40 -6.80 5.88
N GLU A 136 15.94 -5.76 5.21
CA GLU A 136 17.21 -5.15 5.55
C GLU A 136 17.11 -4.38 6.87
N LYS A 137 16.03 -3.65 7.05
CA LYS A 137 15.77 -2.87 8.27
C LYS A 137 15.05 -3.65 9.35
N GLN A 138 14.64 -4.89 9.06
CA GLN A 138 13.83 -5.72 9.96
C GLN A 138 12.58 -4.99 10.48
N LYS A 139 11.85 -4.33 9.57
CA LYS A 139 10.64 -3.59 9.89
C LYS A 139 9.57 -3.73 8.80
N LEU A 140 8.34 -3.40 9.18
CA LEU A 140 7.25 -3.25 8.22
C LEU A 140 7.31 -1.87 7.58
N THR A 141 7.02 -1.82 6.29
CA THR A 141 6.87 -0.56 5.55
C THR A 141 5.48 0.04 5.78
N THR A 142 5.11 1.08 5.04
CA THR A 142 3.77 1.65 5.11
C THR A 142 2.72 0.62 4.75
N PRO A 143 1.70 0.38 5.60
CA PRO A 143 0.63 -0.55 5.28
C PRO A 143 -0.25 -0.03 4.14
N LEU A 144 -0.83 -0.96 3.36
CA LEU A 144 -1.82 -0.65 2.35
C LEU A 144 -3.11 -0.14 3.02
N ALA A 145 -3.52 1.08 2.71
CA ALA A 145 -4.76 1.64 3.24
C ALA A 145 -5.96 1.27 2.36
N VAL A 146 -6.94 0.58 2.92
CA VAL A 146 -8.25 0.27 2.30
C VAL A 146 -9.29 1.27 2.80
N SER A 147 -9.10 2.53 2.42
CA SER A 147 -9.88 3.67 2.94
C SER A 147 -11.30 3.79 2.38
N ALA A 148 -11.58 3.14 1.25
CA ALA A 148 -12.91 3.14 0.61
C ALA A 148 -13.71 1.85 0.89
N GLY A 149 -13.17 0.92 1.68
CA GLY A 149 -13.69 -0.43 1.84
C GLY A 149 -13.34 -1.34 0.66
N LEU A 150 -13.48 -2.64 0.84
CA LEU A 150 -13.12 -3.65 -0.17
C LEU A 150 -13.91 -3.50 -1.47
N ASP A 151 -15.19 -3.19 -1.39
CA ASP A 151 -16.08 -3.10 -2.58
C ASP A 151 -15.62 -2.02 -3.56
N ASN A 152 -15.04 -0.92 -3.04
CA ASN A 152 -14.58 0.23 -3.83
C ASN A 152 -13.05 0.30 -3.98
N ALA A 153 -12.31 -0.66 -3.43
CA ALA A 153 -10.87 -0.68 -3.53
C ALA A 153 -10.39 -1.19 -4.91
N SER A 154 -9.31 -0.60 -5.42
CA SER A 154 -8.61 -1.09 -6.62
C SER A 154 -7.71 -2.28 -6.25
N LEU A 155 -8.33 -3.41 -5.93
CA LEU A 155 -7.68 -4.65 -5.54
C LEU A 155 -8.14 -5.79 -6.44
N ILE A 156 -7.32 -6.83 -6.57
CA ILE A 156 -7.69 -8.07 -7.26
C ILE A 156 -8.89 -8.72 -6.57
N ASP A 157 -9.73 -9.42 -7.32
CA ASP A 157 -10.97 -10.02 -6.80
C ASP A 157 -10.70 -11.03 -5.68
N GLY A 158 -9.60 -11.78 -5.79
CA GLY A 158 -9.17 -12.70 -4.73
C GLY A 158 -8.94 -12.02 -3.38
N TRP A 159 -8.50 -10.76 -3.35
CA TRP A 159 -8.40 -9.98 -2.12
C TRP A 159 -9.75 -9.51 -1.62
N LYS A 160 -10.58 -8.94 -2.52
CA LYS A 160 -11.91 -8.45 -2.16
C LYS A 160 -12.79 -9.54 -1.55
N GLU A 161 -12.75 -10.73 -2.13
CA GLU A 161 -13.52 -11.87 -1.65
C GLU A 161 -12.86 -12.56 -0.45
N GLY A 162 -11.54 -12.77 -0.51
CA GLY A 162 -10.80 -13.56 0.49
C GLY A 162 -10.61 -12.85 1.84
N ILE A 163 -10.68 -11.52 1.88
CA ILE A 163 -10.53 -10.75 3.12
C ILE A 163 -11.88 -10.55 3.84
N LYS A 164 -13.01 -10.58 3.12
CA LYS A 164 -14.34 -10.48 3.74
C LYS A 164 -14.51 -11.58 4.82
N GLY A 165 -15.13 -11.21 5.93
CA GLY A 165 -15.29 -12.09 7.09
C GLY A 165 -14.05 -12.26 7.96
N MET A 166 -12.90 -11.69 7.60
CA MET A 166 -11.73 -11.61 8.45
C MET A 166 -11.95 -10.56 9.55
N ARG A 167 -11.36 -10.75 10.72
CA ARG A 167 -11.44 -9.75 11.80
C ARG A 167 -10.18 -8.90 11.84
N ILE A 168 -10.34 -7.61 12.15
CA ILE A 168 -9.21 -6.69 12.39
C ILE A 168 -8.31 -7.26 13.49
N GLY A 169 -7.00 -7.19 13.32
CA GLY A 169 -5.97 -7.81 14.16
C GLY A 169 -5.61 -9.24 13.73
N GLY A 170 -6.37 -9.83 12.80
CA GLY A 170 -6.12 -11.19 12.30
C GLY A 170 -5.07 -11.27 11.20
N VAL A 171 -4.62 -12.50 10.93
CA VAL A 171 -3.73 -12.85 9.82
C VAL A 171 -4.36 -14.00 9.04
N ARG A 172 -4.44 -13.86 7.73
CA ARG A 172 -5.05 -14.85 6.83
C ARG A 172 -4.14 -15.17 5.66
N LEU A 173 -4.04 -16.45 5.32
CA LEU A 173 -3.46 -16.92 4.07
C LEU A 173 -4.56 -16.98 3.01
N LEU A 174 -4.31 -16.34 1.88
CA LEU A 174 -5.12 -16.40 0.69
C LEU A 174 -4.39 -17.25 -0.36
N THR A 175 -5.08 -18.19 -0.97
CA THR A 175 -4.62 -18.89 -2.20
C THR A 175 -5.57 -18.52 -3.32
N ILE A 176 -5.06 -17.82 -4.32
CA ILE A 176 -5.85 -17.11 -5.32
C ILE A 176 -5.57 -17.68 -6.70
N PRO A 177 -6.58 -18.25 -7.41
CA PRO A 177 -6.41 -18.68 -8.77
C PRO A 177 -6.16 -17.47 -9.69
N SER A 178 -5.45 -17.69 -10.79
CA SER A 178 -5.06 -16.63 -11.71
C SER A 178 -6.25 -15.79 -12.19
N GLY A 179 -7.41 -16.39 -12.42
CA GLY A 179 -8.62 -15.69 -12.87
C GLY A 179 -9.19 -14.70 -11.86
N LYS A 180 -8.82 -14.79 -10.57
CA LYS A 180 -9.15 -13.82 -9.51
C LYS A 180 -7.96 -12.94 -9.12
N ALA A 181 -6.84 -13.05 -9.86
CA ALA A 181 -5.64 -12.26 -9.72
C ALA A 181 -5.40 -11.44 -11.01
N TYR A 182 -4.36 -11.74 -11.78
CA TYR A 182 -3.99 -10.99 -12.98
C TYR A 182 -4.37 -11.70 -14.30
N GLY A 183 -4.97 -12.90 -14.21
CA GLY A 183 -5.52 -13.65 -15.35
C GLY A 183 -4.53 -14.00 -16.44
N PRO A 184 -5.02 -14.14 -17.69
CA PRO A 184 -4.21 -14.58 -18.83
C PRO A 184 -3.17 -13.54 -19.29
N ASN A 185 -3.30 -12.28 -18.85
CA ASN A 185 -2.37 -11.22 -19.23
C ASN A 185 -1.19 -11.07 -18.25
N GLY A 186 -1.33 -11.55 -17.01
CA GLY A 186 -0.35 -11.29 -15.96
C GLY A 186 -0.28 -9.80 -15.57
N SER A 187 0.88 -9.37 -15.08
CA SER A 187 1.15 -7.97 -14.75
C SER A 187 2.52 -7.55 -15.25
N THR A 188 2.62 -6.31 -15.72
CA THR A 188 3.85 -5.70 -16.23
C THR A 188 4.03 -4.34 -15.57
N ASP A 189 5.23 -4.04 -15.12
CA ASP A 189 5.60 -2.71 -14.63
C ASP A 189 5.61 -1.72 -15.80
N SER A 190 4.75 -0.70 -15.71
CA SER A 190 4.56 0.28 -16.79
C SER A 190 5.76 1.19 -17.02
N SER A 191 6.66 1.30 -16.04
CA SER A 191 7.85 2.17 -16.15
C SER A 191 9.03 1.43 -16.77
N THR A 192 9.18 0.14 -16.53
CA THR A 192 10.30 -0.66 -16.99
C THR A 192 9.96 -1.63 -18.13
N GLY A 193 8.66 -1.92 -18.32
CA GLY A 193 8.20 -2.94 -19.27
C GLY A 193 8.47 -4.38 -18.81
N GLN A 194 8.96 -4.59 -17.59
CA GLN A 194 9.26 -5.92 -17.08
C GLN A 194 8.00 -6.62 -16.58
N THR A 195 7.85 -7.90 -16.91
CA THR A 195 6.79 -8.75 -16.38
C THR A 195 7.03 -8.95 -14.88
N THR A 196 6.09 -8.51 -14.05
CA THR A 196 6.12 -8.68 -12.59
C THR A 196 5.36 -9.94 -12.15
N ILE A 197 4.30 -10.32 -12.89
CA ILE A 197 3.53 -11.54 -12.67
C ILE A 197 3.26 -12.18 -14.05
N ALA A 198 3.65 -13.42 -14.19
CA ALA A 198 3.47 -14.15 -15.45
C ALA A 198 1.97 -14.37 -15.77
N PRO A 199 1.61 -14.53 -17.06
CA PRO A 199 0.28 -14.93 -17.46
C PRO A 199 -0.18 -16.24 -16.77
N ASN A 200 -1.45 -16.30 -16.40
CA ASN A 200 -2.09 -17.45 -15.74
C ASN A 200 -1.44 -17.88 -14.41
N MET A 201 -0.71 -16.99 -13.76
CA MET A 201 0.00 -17.28 -12.50
C MET A 201 -0.95 -17.17 -11.31
N PRO A 202 -1.20 -18.26 -10.55
CA PRO A 202 -1.89 -18.21 -9.27
C PRO A 202 -0.96 -17.60 -8.20
N LEU A 203 -1.55 -16.97 -7.21
CA LEU A 203 -0.81 -16.23 -6.18
C LEU A 203 -1.22 -16.70 -4.79
N LYS A 204 -0.28 -16.60 -3.86
CA LYS A 204 -0.58 -16.68 -2.43
C LYS A 204 -0.22 -15.37 -1.74
N PHE A 205 -1.00 -15.04 -0.72
CA PHE A 205 -0.75 -13.89 0.13
C PHE A 205 -0.99 -14.24 1.60
N ILE A 206 -0.09 -13.80 2.45
CA ILE A 206 -0.38 -13.63 3.87
C ILE A 206 -0.80 -12.18 4.05
N VAL A 207 -1.96 -11.95 4.63
CA VAL A 207 -2.52 -10.62 4.87
C VAL A 207 -2.82 -10.46 6.34
N MET A 208 -2.32 -9.38 6.96
CA MET A 208 -2.66 -8.96 8.31
C MET A 208 -3.49 -7.69 8.25
N ALA A 209 -4.72 -7.74 8.71
CA ALA A 209 -5.58 -6.56 8.79
C ALA A 209 -5.34 -5.81 10.09
N ILE A 210 -5.14 -4.50 10.01
CA ILE A 210 -4.96 -3.61 11.15
C ILE A 210 -5.93 -2.43 11.08
N PRO A 211 -6.25 -1.76 12.20
CA PRO A 211 -7.16 -0.62 12.24
C PRO A 211 -6.77 0.56 11.34
#